data_e72a7b67d3bc445a2ddbc3e66694a5a4
#
_entry.id   e72a7b67d3bc445a2ddbc3e66694a5a4
#
_cell.length_a   1.000
_cell.length_b   1.000
_cell.length_c   1.000
_cell.angle_alpha   90.00
_cell.angle_beta   90.00
_cell.angle_gamma   90.00
#
_symmetry.space_group_name_H-M   'P 1'
#
loop_
_entity.id
_entity.type
_entity.pdbx_description
1 polymer ?
#
loop_
_entity_poly.entity_id
_entity_poly.type
_entity_poly.pdbx_seq_one_letter_code
_entity_poly.pdbx_strand_id
1 'polypeptide(L)'
;MKQEKYRFAVLLHSYEIIEECKKAMVGCPDEIHYDLINFETGPQKARECLENGYEVILCHGGTGDTIFRSVPHSVVKIERSDMDVLRALRVAEKYSDRIILASYQDEFHDSIAVEMERILNIKVQCAIYDSPAMMRQAIQQCVLQGFKVLIEIGRAHV
;
A
#
# COMPACT_ATOMS: atom_id res chain seq x y z
N MET A 1 37.03 0.92 8.90
CA MET A 1 35.79 1.54 9.42
C MET A 1 34.86 0.40 9.82
N LYS A 2 34.43 0.33 11.09
CA LYS A 2 33.33 -0.59 11.46
C LYS A 2 32.08 -0.04 10.78
N GLN A 3 31.48 -0.82 9.91
CA GLN A 3 30.18 -0.52 9.35
C GLN A 3 29.19 -0.58 10.52
N GLU A 4 28.58 0.55 10.87
CA GLU A 4 27.50 0.56 11.86
C GLU A 4 26.37 -0.29 11.29
N LYS A 5 25.87 -1.23 12.11
CA LYS A 5 24.72 -2.05 11.74
C LYS A 5 23.47 -1.35 12.23
N TYR A 6 22.54 -1.17 11.35
CA TYR A 6 21.21 -0.64 11.68
C TYR A 6 20.24 -1.77 12.01
N ARG A 7 19.17 -1.43 12.73
CA ARG A 7 18.08 -2.34 13.04
C ARG A 7 16.79 -1.82 12.44
N PHE A 8 16.28 -2.55 11.45
CA PHE A 8 15.06 -2.18 10.73
C PHE A 8 13.91 -3.12 11.08
N ALA A 9 12.67 -2.58 11.15
CA ALA A 9 11.47 -3.39 11.16
C ALA A 9 10.68 -3.13 9.87
N VAL A 10 10.39 -4.18 9.13
CA VAL A 10 9.59 -4.18 7.90
C VAL A 10 8.19 -4.66 8.25
N LEU A 11 7.24 -3.73 8.34
CA LEU A 11 5.87 -3.96 8.77
C LEU A 11 4.93 -3.81 7.57
N LEU A 12 4.44 -4.92 7.05
CA LEU A 12 3.65 -4.96 5.82
C LEU A 12 2.35 -5.76 6.01
N HIS A 13 1.37 -5.49 5.18
CA HIS A 13 0.05 -6.14 5.23
C HIS A 13 -0.09 -7.35 4.30
N SER A 14 0.96 -7.68 3.51
CA SER A 14 0.98 -8.82 2.60
C SER A 14 2.18 -9.72 2.86
N TYR A 15 1.91 -11.01 2.99
CA TYR A 15 2.94 -12.02 3.17
C TYR A 15 3.83 -12.14 1.92
N GLU A 16 3.25 -12.01 0.74
CA GLU A 16 3.94 -12.07 -0.54
C GLU A 16 4.97 -10.95 -0.66
N ILE A 17 4.60 -9.71 -0.27
CA ILE A 17 5.52 -8.57 -0.28
C ILE A 17 6.63 -8.78 0.74
N ILE A 18 6.34 -9.32 1.92
CA ILE A 18 7.37 -9.66 2.93
C ILE A 18 8.38 -10.65 2.34
N GLU A 19 7.94 -11.68 1.66
CA GLU A 19 8.83 -12.68 1.04
C GLU A 19 9.69 -12.06 -0.08
N GLU A 20 9.15 -11.17 -0.88
CA GLU A 20 9.93 -10.44 -1.88
C GLU A 20 10.96 -9.48 -1.21
N CYS A 21 10.58 -8.80 -0.15
CA CYS A 21 11.52 -8.01 0.64
C CYS A 21 12.66 -8.86 1.21
N LYS A 22 12.36 -10.02 1.79
CA LYS A 22 13.38 -10.95 2.29
C LYS A 22 14.37 -11.38 1.21
N LYS A 23 13.88 -11.69 0.01
CA LYS A 23 14.72 -12.03 -1.15
C LYS A 23 15.63 -10.87 -1.56
N ALA A 24 15.07 -9.66 -1.62
CA ALA A 24 15.81 -8.46 -2.00
C ALA A 24 16.90 -8.10 -0.98
N MET A 25 16.67 -8.41 0.30
CA MET A 25 17.58 -8.08 1.40
C MET A 25 18.59 -9.19 1.72
N VAL A 26 18.67 -10.24 0.90
CA VAL A 26 19.71 -11.29 1.04
C VAL A 26 21.09 -10.67 0.94
N GLY A 27 21.91 -10.88 1.98
CA GLY A 27 23.26 -10.31 2.07
C GLY A 27 23.34 -8.91 2.68
N CYS A 28 22.22 -8.32 3.07
CA CYS A 28 22.21 -7.10 3.86
C CYS A 28 22.89 -7.37 5.23
N PRO A 29 23.84 -6.53 5.66
CA PRO A 29 24.55 -6.72 6.93
C PRO A 29 23.72 -6.31 8.16
N ASP A 30 22.61 -5.61 7.94
CA ASP A 30 21.76 -5.06 8.98
C ASP A 30 20.82 -6.11 9.60
N GLU A 31 20.32 -5.83 10.80
CA GLU A 31 19.32 -6.68 11.46
C GLU A 31 17.93 -6.27 11.00
N ILE A 32 17.20 -7.17 10.36
CA ILE A 32 15.88 -6.89 9.81
C ILE A 32 14.82 -7.79 10.43
N HIS A 33 13.84 -7.18 11.08
CA HIS A 33 12.64 -7.83 11.58
C HIS A 33 11.52 -7.69 10.57
N TYR A 34 10.74 -8.75 10.35
CA TYR A 34 9.59 -8.74 9.45
C TYR A 34 8.34 -9.15 10.21
N ASP A 35 7.27 -8.37 10.10
CA ASP A 35 5.98 -8.72 10.70
C ASP A 35 4.82 -8.39 9.75
N LEU A 36 3.80 -9.25 9.80
CA LEU A 36 2.54 -9.05 9.08
C LEU A 36 1.61 -8.23 9.96
N ILE A 37 1.12 -7.14 9.44
CA ILE A 37 0.30 -6.18 10.15
C ILE A 37 -1.00 -5.85 9.40
N ASN A 38 -1.91 -5.20 10.09
CA ASN A 38 -3.11 -4.59 9.49
C ASN A 38 -3.33 -3.18 10.07
N PHE A 39 -4.40 -2.51 9.67
CA PHE A 39 -4.73 -1.16 10.13
C PHE A 39 -4.80 -1.03 11.66
N GLU A 40 -5.30 -2.07 12.34
CA GLU A 40 -5.51 -2.05 13.80
C GLU A 40 -4.23 -2.35 14.56
N THR A 41 -3.46 -3.32 14.07
CA THR A 41 -2.25 -3.82 14.76
C THR A 41 -0.99 -3.03 14.42
N GLY A 42 -0.93 -2.39 13.26
CA GLY A 42 0.26 -1.71 12.76
C GLY A 42 0.86 -0.68 13.71
N PRO A 43 0.08 0.29 14.23
CA PRO A 43 0.61 1.30 15.16
C PRO A 43 1.18 0.74 16.45
N GLN A 44 0.56 -0.30 17.02
CA GLN A 44 1.05 -0.95 18.21
C GLN A 44 2.35 -1.71 17.93
N LYS A 45 2.38 -2.49 16.85
CA LYS A 45 3.57 -3.24 16.43
C LYS A 45 4.77 -2.34 16.16
N ALA A 46 4.54 -1.18 15.54
CA ALA A 46 5.59 -0.20 15.31
C ALA A 46 6.20 0.30 16.63
N ARG A 47 5.37 0.63 17.62
CA ARG A 47 5.86 1.03 18.95
C ARG A 47 6.65 -0.09 19.63
N GLU A 48 6.13 -1.32 19.60
CA GLU A 48 6.82 -2.50 20.15
C GLU A 48 8.22 -2.70 19.52
N CYS A 49 8.33 -2.51 18.19
CA CYS A 49 9.62 -2.58 17.50
C CYS A 49 10.59 -1.50 17.98
N LEU A 50 10.13 -0.24 18.10
CA LEU A 50 10.98 0.85 18.59
C LEU A 50 11.43 0.62 20.05
N GLU A 51 10.54 0.14 20.92
CA GLU A 51 10.84 -0.22 22.30
C GLU A 51 11.87 -1.36 22.38
N ASN A 52 11.88 -2.28 21.42
CA ASN A 52 12.85 -3.35 21.26
C ASN A 52 14.15 -2.90 20.58
N GLY A 53 14.32 -1.60 20.32
CA GLY A 53 15.54 -0.99 19.80
C GLY A 53 15.70 -1.08 18.28
N TYR A 54 14.62 -1.31 17.51
CA TYR A 54 14.65 -1.07 16.09
C TYR A 54 14.60 0.43 15.82
N GLU A 55 15.42 0.92 14.90
CA GLU A 55 15.64 2.35 14.68
C GLU A 55 14.73 2.92 13.62
N VAL A 56 14.39 2.09 12.62
CA VAL A 56 13.58 2.49 11.47
C VAL A 56 12.51 1.47 11.19
N ILE A 57 11.31 1.96 10.95
CA ILE A 57 10.14 1.19 10.51
C ILE A 57 9.95 1.42 9.01
N LEU A 58 10.03 0.35 8.23
CA LEU A 58 9.65 0.37 6.82
C LEU A 58 8.22 -0.14 6.68
N CYS A 59 7.37 0.63 6.03
CA CYS A 59 5.96 0.28 5.83
C CYS A 59 5.45 0.75 4.47
N HIS A 60 4.24 0.34 4.09
CA HIS A 60 3.65 0.62 2.79
C HIS A 60 2.14 0.87 2.90
N GLY A 61 1.62 1.70 1.97
CA GLY A 61 0.19 1.92 1.79
C GLY A 61 -0.54 2.53 2.98
N GLY A 62 -1.84 2.41 3.04
CA GLY A 62 -2.69 3.01 4.08
C GLY A 62 -2.39 2.53 5.49
N THR A 63 -1.95 1.27 5.68
CA THR A 63 -1.46 0.79 6.98
C THR A 63 -0.19 1.55 7.38
N GLY A 64 0.68 1.85 6.41
CA GLY A 64 1.85 2.70 6.63
C GLY A 64 1.48 4.10 7.10
N ASP A 65 0.40 4.70 6.60
CA ASP A 65 -0.08 6.01 7.06
C ASP A 65 -0.54 6.00 8.51
N THR A 66 -1.20 4.93 8.95
CA THR A 66 -1.59 4.80 10.37
C THR A 66 -0.37 4.69 11.28
N ILE A 67 0.67 3.98 10.85
CA ILE A 67 1.95 3.88 11.55
C ILE A 67 2.64 5.23 11.58
N PHE A 68 2.77 5.89 10.43
CA PHE A 68 3.42 7.20 10.31
C PHE A 68 2.81 8.24 11.24
N ARG A 69 1.48 8.29 11.34
CA ARG A 69 0.79 9.18 12.29
C ARG A 69 1.07 8.85 13.74
N SER A 70 1.36 7.59 14.05
CA SER A 70 1.62 7.13 15.42
C SER A 70 3.08 7.35 15.85
N VAL A 71 4.05 7.17 14.95
CA VAL A 71 5.50 7.23 15.22
C VAL A 71 6.27 7.92 14.08
N PRO A 72 6.01 9.20 13.78
CA PRO A 72 6.43 9.85 12.53
C PRO A 72 7.95 9.96 12.33
N HIS A 73 8.73 10.00 13.40
CA HIS A 73 10.17 10.24 13.32
C HIS A 73 11.02 9.01 12.99
N SER A 74 10.41 7.83 12.99
CA SER A 74 11.13 6.55 12.81
C SER A 74 10.57 5.75 11.64
N VAL A 75 9.77 6.35 10.78
CA VAL A 75 9.06 5.65 9.71
C VAL A 75 9.53 6.09 8.34
N VAL A 76 9.85 5.13 7.51
CA VAL A 76 10.03 5.29 6.07
C VAL A 76 8.86 4.58 5.38
N LYS A 77 7.99 5.37 4.77
CA LYS A 77 6.88 4.84 3.97
C LYS A 77 7.37 4.58 2.55
N ILE A 78 7.21 3.34 2.09
CA ILE A 78 7.44 2.99 0.70
C ILE A 78 6.24 3.48 -0.11
N GLU A 79 6.46 4.45 -0.96
CA GLU A 79 5.42 4.99 -1.84
C GLU A 79 5.28 4.12 -3.09
N ARG A 80 4.04 4.02 -3.59
CA ARG A 80 3.81 3.40 -4.88
C ARG A 80 4.12 4.39 -6.00
N SER A 81 4.48 3.88 -7.15
CA SER A 81 4.66 4.69 -8.34
C SER A 81 3.38 4.75 -9.19
N ASP A 82 3.21 5.84 -9.96
CA ASP A 82 2.15 5.96 -10.98
C ASP A 82 2.23 4.85 -12.03
N MET A 83 3.43 4.35 -12.27
CA MET A 83 3.65 3.21 -13.18
C MET A 83 3.04 1.91 -12.67
N ASP A 84 2.97 1.70 -11.36
CA ASP A 84 2.33 0.51 -10.79
C ASP A 84 0.82 0.59 -10.97
N VAL A 85 0.25 1.78 -10.81
CA VAL A 85 -1.17 2.05 -11.10
C VAL A 85 -1.47 1.82 -12.58
N LEU A 86 -0.65 2.37 -13.48
CA LEU A 86 -0.80 2.18 -14.92
C LEU A 86 -0.75 0.69 -15.31
N ARG A 87 0.19 -0.06 -14.76
CA ARG A 87 0.30 -1.52 -15.01
C ARG A 87 -0.94 -2.26 -14.55
N ALA A 88 -1.45 -1.92 -13.36
CA ALA A 88 -2.67 -2.54 -12.84
C ALA A 88 -3.89 -2.22 -13.71
N LEU A 89 -4.05 -0.97 -14.15
CA LEU A 89 -5.11 -0.56 -15.07
C LEU A 89 -5.02 -1.28 -16.44
N ARG A 90 -3.80 -1.44 -16.98
CA ARG A 90 -3.55 -2.21 -18.22
C ARG A 90 -3.94 -3.68 -18.11
N VAL A 91 -3.87 -4.25 -16.93
CA VAL A 91 -4.37 -5.61 -16.69
C VAL A 91 -5.89 -5.61 -16.60
N ALA A 92 -6.46 -4.67 -15.85
CA ALA A 92 -7.89 -4.57 -15.57
C ALA A 92 -8.72 -4.23 -16.83
N GLU A 93 -8.20 -3.43 -17.76
CA GLU A 93 -8.89 -3.06 -19.01
C GLU A 93 -9.25 -4.28 -19.88
N LYS A 94 -8.53 -5.40 -19.72
CA LYS A 94 -8.83 -6.65 -20.43
C LYS A 94 -10.15 -7.30 -19.97
N TYR A 95 -10.64 -6.92 -18.78
CA TYR A 95 -11.83 -7.47 -18.17
C TYR A 95 -13.03 -6.52 -18.22
N SER A 96 -12.79 -5.21 -18.17
CA SER A 96 -13.82 -4.19 -18.26
C SER A 96 -13.22 -2.82 -18.58
N ASP A 97 -13.99 -2.00 -19.27
CA ASP A 97 -13.74 -0.58 -19.49
C ASP A 97 -14.18 0.32 -18.30
N ARG A 98 -14.79 -0.29 -17.27
CA ARG A 98 -15.28 0.41 -16.06
C ARG A 98 -14.63 -0.17 -14.83
N ILE A 99 -13.63 0.53 -14.30
CA ILE A 99 -12.70 0.04 -13.29
C ILE A 99 -12.83 0.88 -12.02
N ILE A 100 -12.93 0.23 -10.88
CA ILE A 100 -12.87 0.84 -9.55
C ILE A 100 -11.41 0.83 -9.11
N LEU A 101 -10.88 1.97 -8.71
CA LEU A 101 -9.58 2.10 -8.10
C LEU A 101 -9.75 2.44 -6.62
N ALA A 102 -9.58 1.45 -5.75
CA ALA A 102 -9.67 1.66 -4.31
C ALA A 102 -8.35 2.19 -3.77
N SER A 103 -8.39 3.32 -3.08
CA SER A 103 -7.22 3.98 -2.52
C SER A 103 -7.49 4.48 -1.10
N TYR A 104 -6.48 4.36 -0.23
CA TYR A 104 -6.54 4.89 1.12
C TYR A 104 -6.27 6.40 1.09
N GLN A 105 -7.26 7.20 1.54
CA GLN A 105 -7.19 8.67 1.57
C GLN A 105 -6.65 9.29 0.27
N ASP A 106 -6.05 10.47 0.33
CA ASP A 106 -5.59 11.25 -0.82
C ASP A 106 -4.29 10.74 -1.49
N GLU A 107 -3.96 9.46 -1.34
CA GLU A 107 -2.78 8.89 -2.02
C GLU A 107 -2.89 8.90 -3.55
N PHE A 108 -4.08 9.17 -4.07
CA PHE A 108 -4.33 9.20 -5.49
C PHE A 108 -4.80 10.60 -5.92
N HIS A 109 -4.00 11.26 -6.72
CA HIS A 109 -4.41 12.52 -7.33
C HIS A 109 -5.40 12.24 -8.45
N ASP A 110 -6.56 12.85 -8.41
CA ASP A 110 -7.61 12.75 -9.45
C ASP A 110 -7.05 13.00 -10.87
N SER A 111 -6.00 13.84 -10.98
CA SER A 111 -5.32 14.12 -12.24
C SER A 111 -4.75 12.88 -12.92
N ILE A 112 -4.23 11.92 -12.17
CA ILE A 112 -3.65 10.68 -12.72
C ILE A 112 -4.76 9.76 -13.23
N ALA A 113 -5.88 9.63 -12.50
CA ALA A 113 -7.03 8.85 -12.96
C ALA A 113 -7.57 9.39 -14.29
N VAL A 114 -7.71 10.70 -14.41
CA VAL A 114 -8.18 11.38 -15.63
C VAL A 114 -7.24 11.15 -16.83
N GLU A 115 -5.92 11.25 -16.61
CA GLU A 115 -4.93 10.97 -17.65
C GLU A 115 -4.97 9.50 -18.10
N MET A 116 -5.08 8.56 -17.14
CA MET A 116 -5.17 7.13 -17.43
C MET A 116 -6.47 6.78 -18.17
N GLU A 117 -7.62 7.38 -17.82
CA GLU A 117 -8.85 7.23 -18.57
C GLU A 117 -8.68 7.58 -20.04
N ARG A 118 -7.98 8.70 -20.30
CA ARG A 118 -7.76 9.19 -21.66
C ARG A 118 -6.79 8.30 -22.44
N ILE A 119 -5.69 7.86 -21.80
CA ILE A 119 -4.67 7.03 -22.45
C ILE A 119 -5.20 5.63 -22.78
N LEU A 120 -5.99 5.04 -21.88
CA LEU A 120 -6.46 3.66 -21.98
C LEU A 120 -7.88 3.55 -22.56
N ASN A 121 -8.57 4.67 -22.75
CA ASN A 121 -9.98 4.71 -23.19
C ASN A 121 -10.91 3.89 -22.27
N ILE A 122 -10.72 4.02 -20.97
CA ILE A 122 -11.49 3.35 -19.90
C ILE A 122 -12.18 4.38 -19.03
N LYS A 123 -13.03 3.94 -18.11
CA LYS A 123 -13.62 4.74 -17.05
C LYS A 123 -13.07 4.28 -15.70
N VAL A 124 -12.48 5.18 -14.94
CA VAL A 124 -11.93 4.91 -13.62
C VAL A 124 -12.72 5.68 -12.56
N GLN A 125 -13.25 4.98 -11.59
CA GLN A 125 -13.87 5.56 -10.41
C GLN A 125 -13.02 5.32 -9.19
N CYS A 126 -12.51 6.38 -8.57
CA CYS A 126 -11.78 6.29 -7.33
C CYS A 126 -12.73 6.01 -6.16
N ALA A 127 -12.47 4.92 -5.44
CA ALA A 127 -13.12 4.60 -4.18
C ALA A 127 -12.14 4.92 -3.04
N ILE A 128 -12.21 6.17 -2.55
CA ILE A 128 -11.32 6.66 -1.48
C ILE A 128 -11.90 6.24 -0.12
N TYR A 129 -11.05 5.75 0.76
CA TYR A 129 -11.44 5.27 2.08
C TYR A 129 -10.38 5.59 3.16
N ASP A 130 -10.81 5.65 4.41
CA ASP A 130 -9.96 5.78 5.59
C ASP A 130 -10.12 4.60 6.56
N SER A 131 -11.11 3.76 6.31
CA SER A 131 -11.44 2.60 7.13
C SER A 131 -12.02 1.46 6.30
N PRO A 132 -11.95 0.20 6.78
CA PRO A 132 -12.54 -0.94 6.07
C PRO A 132 -14.05 -0.82 5.85
N ALA A 133 -14.76 -0.12 6.74
CA ALA A 133 -16.18 0.12 6.58
C ALA A 133 -16.48 1.09 5.43
N MET A 134 -15.76 2.21 5.34
CA MET A 134 -15.87 3.17 4.23
C MET A 134 -15.45 2.55 2.91
N MET A 135 -14.40 1.71 2.89
CA MET A 135 -13.99 0.99 1.68
C MET A 135 -15.13 0.16 1.11
N ARG A 136 -15.80 -0.65 1.93
CA ARG A 136 -16.94 -1.46 1.49
C ARG A 136 -18.08 -0.60 0.93
N GLN A 137 -18.40 0.49 1.59
CA GLN A 137 -19.46 1.41 1.14
C GLN A 137 -19.11 2.08 -0.17
N ALA A 138 -17.89 2.59 -0.33
CA ALA A 138 -17.42 3.24 -1.55
C ALA A 138 -17.43 2.27 -2.75
N ILE A 139 -16.94 1.04 -2.55
CA ILE A 139 -16.96 0.00 -3.59
C ILE A 139 -18.40 -0.35 -3.98
N GLN A 140 -19.31 -0.53 -3.01
CA GLN A 140 -20.71 -0.83 -3.30
C GLN A 140 -21.37 0.27 -4.15
N GLN A 141 -21.10 1.53 -3.87
CA GLN A 141 -21.61 2.65 -4.68
C GLN A 141 -21.09 2.59 -6.11
N CYS A 142 -19.80 2.29 -6.32
CA CYS A 142 -19.24 2.13 -7.65
C CYS A 142 -19.89 0.95 -8.40
N VAL A 143 -20.10 -0.17 -7.74
CA VAL A 143 -20.76 -1.35 -8.33
C VAL A 143 -22.20 -1.03 -8.76
N LEU A 144 -22.96 -0.29 -7.96
CA LEU A 144 -24.31 0.17 -8.32
C LEU A 144 -24.31 1.10 -9.54
N GLN A 145 -23.23 1.81 -9.81
CA GLN A 145 -23.03 2.63 -10.99
C GLN A 145 -22.54 1.83 -12.21
N GLY A 146 -22.40 0.52 -12.10
CA GLY A 146 -22.04 -0.38 -13.18
C GLY A 146 -20.54 -0.60 -13.37
N PHE A 147 -19.70 -0.23 -12.41
CA PHE A 147 -18.28 -0.60 -12.41
C PHE A 147 -18.13 -2.07 -12.01
N LYS A 148 -17.20 -2.81 -12.65
CA LYS A 148 -17.15 -4.28 -12.58
C LYS A 148 -15.82 -4.84 -12.13
N VAL A 149 -14.74 -4.10 -12.29
CA VAL A 149 -13.39 -4.55 -11.93
C VAL A 149 -12.87 -3.66 -10.81
N LEU A 150 -12.33 -4.26 -9.77
CA LEU A 150 -11.74 -3.58 -8.64
C LEU A 150 -10.21 -3.76 -8.69
N ILE A 151 -9.50 -2.64 -8.62
CA ILE A 151 -8.09 -2.60 -8.28
C ILE A 151 -7.98 -2.06 -6.86
N GLU A 152 -7.42 -2.85 -5.97
CA GLU A 152 -6.98 -2.38 -4.66
C GLU A 152 -5.49 -2.11 -4.72
N ILE A 153 -5.11 -0.88 -4.42
CA ILE A 153 -3.70 -0.50 -4.44
C ILE A 153 -3.07 -0.90 -3.10
N GLY A 154 -2.33 -1.98 -3.12
CA GLY A 154 -1.70 -2.57 -1.93
C GLY A 154 -1.93 -4.07 -1.80
N ARG A 155 -2.88 -4.65 -2.54
CA ARG A 155 -3.05 -6.11 -2.69
C ARG A 155 -3.38 -6.44 -4.14
N ALA A 156 -2.58 -7.27 -4.76
CA ALA A 156 -2.99 -7.95 -5.97
C ALA A 156 -3.84 -9.17 -5.55
N HIS A 157 -5.15 -9.06 -5.68
CA HIS A 157 -6.03 -10.22 -5.68
C HIS A 157 -6.38 -10.51 -7.14
N VAL A 158 -5.90 -11.63 -7.63
CA VAL A 158 -6.38 -12.27 -8.85
C VAL A 158 -7.46 -13.26 -8.46
#